data_a2e3f7adef8e27c80acda146fa8cf756
#
_entry.id   a2e3f7adef8e27c80acda146fa8cf756
#
_cell.length_a   1.000
_cell.length_b   1.000
_cell.length_c   1.000
_cell.angle_alpha   90.00
_cell.angle_beta   90.00
_cell.angle_gamma   90.00
#
_symmetry.space_group_name_H-M   'P 1'
#
loop_
_entity.id
_entity.type
_entity.pdbx_description
1 polymer ?
#
loop_
_entity_poly.entity_id
_entity_poly.type
_entity_poly.pdbx_seq_one_letter_code
_entity_poly.pdbx_strand_id
1 'polypeptide(L)'
;STTYDDQQFAIDYVKVYQKDSYDENVTKPIKNVVLRDPDATGNYINNGDFSVAEDLNDDVNWKFLTTQDGEGSAEIKDKQIVISATKAGNADYSIQLVQPNVPLKKGGKYKVTFDAYADAARTMIADISGPDHNFTRYLKDTTVELGTEKKTYTLEFQMTSDSDANGRLE
;
A
#
# COMPACT_ATOMS: atom_id res chain seq x y z
N SER A 1 25.37 -13.49 -2.11
CA SER A 1 25.26 -12.15 -1.52
C SER A 1 25.02 -11.16 -2.65
N THR A 2 23.77 -10.79 -2.88
CA THR A 2 23.41 -9.74 -3.84
C THR A 2 23.59 -8.42 -3.13
N THR A 3 24.66 -7.70 -3.43
CA THR A 3 24.84 -6.31 -3.03
C THR A 3 23.86 -5.47 -3.85
N TYR A 4 22.87 -4.89 -3.19
CA TYR A 4 21.96 -3.92 -3.78
C TYR A 4 22.61 -2.54 -3.67
N ASP A 5 23.39 -2.16 -4.70
CA ASP A 5 23.92 -0.80 -4.81
C ASP A 5 22.85 0.12 -5.38
N ASP A 6 22.46 1.17 -4.62
CA ASP A 6 21.69 2.35 -5.03
C ASP A 6 20.55 2.09 -6.05
N GLN A 7 19.65 1.16 -5.75
CA GLN A 7 18.51 0.90 -6.61
C GLN A 7 17.36 1.87 -6.34
N GLN A 8 16.77 2.38 -7.39
CA GLN A 8 15.60 3.24 -7.35
C GLN A 8 14.39 2.59 -8.00
N PHE A 9 13.21 2.86 -7.45
CA PHE A 9 11.95 2.61 -8.09
C PHE A 9 10.96 3.76 -7.81
N ALA A 10 10.00 3.92 -8.69
CA ALA A 10 9.01 4.97 -8.58
C ALA A 10 7.60 4.39 -8.72
N ILE A 11 6.69 4.94 -7.94
CA ILE A 11 5.26 4.69 -8.02
C ILE A 11 4.60 5.99 -8.49
N ASP A 12 3.86 5.91 -9.59
CA ASP A 12 3.23 7.06 -10.24
C ASP A 12 1.87 7.38 -9.62
N TYR A 13 1.08 6.37 -9.30
CA TYR A 13 -0.15 6.52 -8.54
C TYR A 13 -0.50 5.25 -7.77
N VAL A 14 -1.30 5.42 -6.71
CA VAL A 14 -1.91 4.31 -5.98
C VAL A 14 -3.38 4.60 -5.76
N LYS A 15 -4.23 3.63 -6.05
CA LYS A 15 -5.68 3.71 -5.86
C LYS A 15 -6.20 2.44 -5.22
N VAL A 16 -7.07 2.59 -4.24
CA VAL A 16 -7.84 1.49 -3.65
C VAL A 16 -9.32 1.81 -3.79
N TYR A 17 -10.03 0.96 -4.49
CA TYR A 17 -11.47 1.07 -4.70
C TYR A 17 -12.20 -0.12 -4.13
N GLN A 18 -13.40 0.12 -3.62
CA GLN A 18 -14.36 -0.93 -3.37
C GLN A 18 -15.08 -1.27 -4.67
N LYS A 19 -15.25 -2.55 -4.99
CA LYS A 19 -16.06 -3.00 -6.12
C LYS A 19 -17.56 -2.83 -5.84
N ASP A 20 -18.35 -2.63 -6.89
CA ASP A 20 -19.79 -2.34 -6.81
C ASP A 20 -20.63 -3.45 -6.17
N SER A 21 -20.13 -4.67 -6.12
CA SER A 21 -20.84 -5.80 -5.51
C SER A 21 -20.03 -6.43 -4.37
N TYR A 22 -20.66 -6.57 -3.23
CA TYR A 22 -20.13 -7.32 -2.08
C TYR A 22 -21.25 -8.16 -1.45
N ASP A 23 -20.85 -9.22 -0.72
CA ASP A 23 -21.79 -10.11 -0.07
C ASP A 23 -22.32 -9.46 1.22
N GLU A 24 -23.61 -9.14 1.25
CA GLU A 24 -24.29 -8.53 2.41
C GLU A 24 -24.79 -9.54 3.45
N ASN A 25 -24.66 -10.85 3.22
CA ASN A 25 -25.13 -11.89 4.12
C ASN A 25 -24.25 -12.04 5.37
N VAL A 26 -24.19 -11.01 6.21
CA VAL A 26 -23.50 -11.06 7.50
C VAL A 26 -24.51 -11.13 8.63
N THR A 27 -24.71 -12.33 9.20
CA THR A 27 -25.67 -12.62 10.28
C THR A 27 -25.17 -12.37 11.70
N LYS A 28 -23.98 -11.82 11.91
CA LYS A 28 -23.44 -11.48 13.25
C LYS A 28 -23.52 -9.98 13.51
N PRO A 29 -23.81 -9.55 14.77
CA PRO A 29 -23.78 -8.15 15.11
C PRO A 29 -22.38 -7.60 14.86
N ILE A 30 -22.30 -6.70 13.89
CA ILE A 30 -21.07 -5.97 13.56
C ILE A 30 -20.86 -4.97 14.70
N LYS A 31 -19.68 -4.98 15.34
CA LYS A 31 -19.24 -3.80 16.09
C LYS A 31 -19.38 -2.62 15.13
N ASN A 32 -20.08 -1.57 15.53
CA ASN A 32 -20.25 -0.37 14.71
C ASN A 32 -18.88 0.31 14.53
N VAL A 33 -18.09 -0.19 13.57
CA VAL A 33 -16.88 0.46 13.11
C VAL A 33 -17.30 1.56 12.14
N VAL A 34 -16.95 2.80 12.45
CA VAL A 34 -17.20 3.93 11.56
C VAL A 34 -16.12 3.91 10.47
N LEU A 35 -16.55 3.67 9.23
CA LEU A 35 -15.69 3.71 8.05
C LEU A 35 -15.87 5.05 7.36
N ARG A 36 -14.75 5.71 7.03
CA ARG A 36 -14.80 6.93 6.22
C ARG A 36 -15.19 6.61 4.78
N ASP A 37 -15.79 7.57 4.12
CA ASP A 37 -16.09 7.48 2.70
C ASP A 37 -14.83 7.65 1.84
N PRO A 38 -14.83 7.10 0.61
CA PRO A 38 -13.80 7.41 -0.37
C PRO A 38 -13.91 8.86 -0.85
N ASP A 39 -12.95 9.31 -1.63
CA ASP A 39 -13.05 10.59 -2.34
C ASP A 39 -14.15 10.55 -3.43
N ALA A 40 -14.37 11.67 -4.12
CA ALA A 40 -15.40 11.79 -5.16
C ALA A 40 -15.18 10.82 -6.35
N THR A 41 -13.98 10.26 -6.52
CA THR A 41 -13.65 9.27 -7.56
C THR A 41 -13.83 7.83 -7.08
N GLY A 42 -14.13 7.62 -5.80
CA GLY A 42 -14.21 6.30 -5.17
C GLY A 42 -12.87 5.79 -4.63
N ASN A 43 -11.82 6.61 -4.62
CA ASN A 43 -10.51 6.23 -4.12
C ASN A 43 -10.43 6.42 -2.60
N TYR A 44 -9.95 5.40 -1.88
CA TYR A 44 -9.70 5.45 -0.43
C TYR A 44 -8.28 5.90 -0.08
N ILE A 45 -7.38 6.02 -1.06
CA ILE A 45 -6.00 6.45 -0.83
C ILE A 45 -5.91 7.96 -0.96
N ASN A 46 -5.37 8.60 0.07
CA ASN A 46 -5.11 10.04 0.08
C ASN A 46 -3.79 10.32 -0.66
N ASN A 47 -3.76 11.41 -1.43
CA ASN A 47 -2.59 11.80 -2.22
C ASN A 47 -1.99 10.63 -3.04
N GLY A 48 -2.88 9.80 -3.61
CA GLY A 48 -2.47 8.63 -4.38
C GLY A 48 -1.88 8.97 -5.75
N ASP A 49 -2.07 10.19 -6.23
CA ASP A 49 -1.46 10.73 -7.45
C ASP A 49 -0.15 11.50 -7.17
N PHE A 50 0.27 11.54 -5.90
CA PHE A 50 1.47 12.24 -5.43
C PHE A 50 1.58 13.69 -5.91
N SER A 51 0.45 14.37 -6.07
CA SER A 51 0.39 15.77 -6.51
C SER A 51 0.77 16.77 -5.42
N VAL A 52 0.73 16.34 -4.15
CA VAL A 52 1.05 17.16 -2.99
C VAL A 52 2.33 16.64 -2.32
N ALA A 53 3.27 17.54 -2.05
CA ALA A 53 4.45 17.19 -1.27
C ALA A 53 4.08 16.89 0.19
N GLU A 54 4.67 15.86 0.77
CA GLU A 54 4.42 15.42 2.15
C GLU A 54 5.73 15.19 2.90
N ASP A 55 5.67 15.32 4.22
CA ASP A 55 6.67 14.77 5.12
C ASP A 55 6.40 13.27 5.28
N LEU A 56 7.27 12.44 4.71
CA LEU A 56 7.14 10.99 4.73
C LEU A 56 7.57 10.35 6.07
N ASN A 57 7.82 11.15 7.11
CA ASN A 57 8.15 10.69 8.45
C ASN A 57 6.96 10.76 9.42
N ASP A 58 5.90 11.45 9.05
CA ASP A 58 4.67 11.53 9.87
C ASP A 58 3.64 10.45 9.47
N ASP A 59 2.51 10.44 10.13
CA ASP A 59 1.41 9.49 9.89
C ASP A 59 0.19 10.15 9.21
N VAL A 60 0.38 11.28 8.50
CA VAL A 60 -0.74 12.03 7.92
C VAL A 60 -1.35 11.25 6.76
N ASN A 61 -0.56 10.93 5.73
CA ASN A 61 -0.99 10.06 4.63
C ASN A 61 0.06 8.98 4.38
N TRP A 62 1.08 9.30 3.58
CA TRP A 62 2.15 8.36 3.27
C TRP A 62 3.27 8.43 4.32
N LYS A 63 3.80 7.27 4.67
CA LYS A 63 4.97 7.16 5.54
C LYS A 63 5.99 6.22 4.93
N PHE A 64 7.25 6.64 4.99
CA PHE A 64 8.38 5.81 4.62
C PHE A 64 9.08 5.29 5.87
N LEU A 65 9.31 4.00 5.91
CA LEU A 65 9.89 3.31 7.08
C LEU A 65 11.11 2.50 6.67
N THR A 66 12.14 2.55 7.51
CA THR A 66 13.27 1.61 7.45
C THR A 66 13.46 0.94 8.80
N THR A 67 13.73 -0.36 8.78
CA THR A 67 13.93 -1.20 9.97
C THR A 67 14.77 -2.41 9.62
N GLN A 68 15.13 -3.24 10.59
CA GLN A 68 15.85 -4.51 10.37
C GLN A 68 17.08 -4.33 9.47
N ASP A 69 17.89 -3.32 9.77
CA ASP A 69 19.09 -2.95 9.00
C ASP A 69 18.83 -2.52 7.54
N GLY A 70 17.60 -2.25 7.16
CA GLY A 70 17.27 -1.63 5.89
C GLY A 70 17.66 -0.15 5.88
N GLU A 71 18.21 0.33 4.78
CA GLU A 71 18.58 1.74 4.60
C GLU A 71 18.08 2.26 3.26
N GLY A 72 17.57 3.47 3.27
CA GLY A 72 17.04 4.09 2.05
C GLY A 72 16.40 5.44 2.34
N SER A 73 15.83 6.01 1.31
CA SER A 73 15.09 7.26 1.35
C SER A 73 13.92 7.23 0.38
N ALA A 74 12.96 8.12 0.61
CA ALA A 74 11.86 8.34 -0.31
C ALA A 74 11.59 9.83 -0.45
N GLU A 75 11.15 10.25 -1.62
CA GLU A 75 10.69 11.61 -1.88
C GLU A 75 9.53 11.63 -2.87
N ILE A 76 8.62 12.59 -2.71
CA ILE A 76 7.60 12.89 -3.70
C ILE A 76 8.16 13.93 -4.64
N LYS A 77 8.27 13.57 -5.92
CA LYS A 77 8.83 14.40 -6.97
C LYS A 77 8.17 14.10 -8.31
N ASP A 78 7.84 15.12 -9.07
CA ASP A 78 7.25 15.00 -10.41
C ASP A 78 5.98 14.13 -10.43
N LYS A 79 5.13 14.27 -9.42
CA LYS A 79 3.92 13.44 -9.20
C LYS A 79 4.20 11.94 -9.11
N GLN A 80 5.31 11.60 -8.51
CA GLN A 80 5.71 10.24 -8.22
C GLN A 80 6.29 10.17 -6.81
N ILE A 81 6.23 9.04 -6.16
CA ILE A 81 7.09 8.75 -5.03
C ILE A 81 8.27 7.92 -5.52
N VAL A 82 9.47 8.42 -5.27
CA VAL A 82 10.72 7.76 -5.65
C VAL A 82 11.37 7.21 -4.40
N ILE A 83 11.62 5.91 -4.39
CA ILE A 83 12.23 5.20 -3.28
C ILE A 83 13.61 4.73 -3.72
N SER A 84 14.63 5.09 -2.93
CA SER A 84 16.02 4.68 -3.12
C SER A 84 16.42 3.78 -1.97
N ALA A 85 16.70 2.51 -2.26
CA ALA A 85 17.16 1.52 -1.29
C ALA A 85 18.66 1.35 -1.40
N THR A 86 19.40 1.72 -0.34
CA THR A 86 20.86 1.60 -0.28
C THR A 86 21.32 0.32 0.40
N LYS A 87 20.43 -0.29 1.21
CA LYS A 87 20.67 -1.56 1.88
C LYS A 87 19.35 -2.31 2.07
N ALA A 88 19.26 -3.52 1.59
CA ALA A 88 18.02 -4.30 1.61
C ALA A 88 17.48 -4.61 3.02
N GLY A 89 18.38 -4.76 3.99
CA GLY A 89 18.02 -5.21 5.34
C GLY A 89 17.84 -6.72 5.45
N ASN A 90 17.29 -7.17 6.58
CA ASN A 90 17.23 -8.59 6.97
C ASN A 90 15.81 -9.17 6.89
N ALA A 91 14.82 -8.39 6.50
CA ALA A 91 13.42 -8.81 6.38
C ALA A 91 12.75 -8.16 5.18
N ASP A 92 11.68 -8.77 4.68
CA ASP A 92 10.90 -8.25 3.54
C ASP A 92 10.31 -6.86 3.82
N TYR A 93 10.04 -6.55 5.10
CA TYR A 93 9.53 -5.27 5.56
C TYR A 93 10.62 -4.29 6.03
N SER A 94 11.88 -4.52 5.65
CA SER A 94 12.99 -3.64 6.05
C SER A 94 12.91 -2.24 5.45
N ILE A 95 12.29 -2.10 4.28
CA ILE A 95 12.03 -0.83 3.60
C ILE A 95 10.58 -0.84 3.16
N GLN A 96 9.79 0.08 3.69
CA GLN A 96 8.34 0.13 3.45
C GLN A 96 7.88 1.53 3.08
N LEU A 97 6.95 1.59 2.14
CA LEU A 97 6.06 2.72 1.93
C LEU A 97 4.67 2.30 2.41
N VAL A 98 4.10 3.03 3.36
CA VAL A 98 2.80 2.67 3.94
C VAL A 98 1.82 3.83 3.91
N GLN A 99 0.54 3.50 3.79
CA GLN A 99 -0.54 4.43 4.08
C GLN A 99 -1.52 3.80 5.05
N PRO A 100 -1.67 4.35 6.27
CA PRO A 100 -2.64 3.89 7.26
C PRO A 100 -4.05 4.38 6.96
N ASN A 101 -4.99 4.01 7.81
CA ASN A 101 -6.39 4.48 7.80
C ASN A 101 -7.14 4.16 6.50
N VAL A 102 -6.83 3.03 5.88
CA VAL A 102 -7.60 2.50 4.75
C VAL A 102 -8.82 1.76 5.28
N PRO A 103 -10.06 2.28 5.06
CA PRO A 103 -11.25 1.68 5.61
C PRO A 103 -11.66 0.45 4.80
N LEU A 104 -11.88 -0.66 5.48
CA LEU A 104 -12.26 -1.93 4.86
C LEU A 104 -13.54 -2.48 5.51
N LYS A 105 -14.57 -2.71 4.72
CA LYS A 105 -15.84 -3.28 5.16
C LYS A 105 -15.82 -4.79 4.99
N LYS A 106 -16.24 -5.52 6.00
CA LYS A 106 -16.42 -6.99 5.90
C LYS A 106 -17.31 -7.36 4.71
N GLY A 107 -16.88 -8.33 3.93
CA GLY A 107 -17.54 -8.77 2.70
C GLY A 107 -17.23 -7.90 1.48
N GLY A 108 -16.67 -6.70 1.67
CA GLY A 108 -16.33 -5.79 0.57
C GLY A 108 -15.29 -6.38 -0.38
N LYS A 109 -15.44 -6.11 -1.66
CA LYS A 109 -14.47 -6.46 -2.71
C LYS A 109 -13.71 -5.21 -3.12
N TYR A 110 -12.40 -5.30 -3.08
CA TYR A 110 -11.50 -4.17 -3.29
C TYR A 110 -10.53 -4.44 -4.43
N LYS A 111 -10.10 -3.36 -5.03
CA LYS A 111 -9.08 -3.35 -6.07
C LYS A 111 -8.01 -2.31 -5.72
N VAL A 112 -6.77 -2.76 -5.63
CA VAL A 112 -5.59 -1.89 -5.54
C VAL A 112 -5.00 -1.76 -6.93
N THR A 113 -4.80 -0.53 -7.40
CA THR A 113 -4.19 -0.27 -8.71
C THR A 113 -3.10 0.78 -8.55
N PHE A 114 -1.95 0.54 -9.17
CA PHE A 114 -0.84 1.49 -9.18
C PHE A 114 0.01 1.32 -10.42
N ASP A 115 0.64 2.40 -10.85
CA ASP A 115 1.69 2.37 -11.85
C ASP A 115 3.06 2.38 -11.16
N ALA A 116 3.96 1.52 -11.61
CA ALA A 116 5.31 1.44 -11.04
C ALA A 116 6.34 0.99 -12.07
N TYR A 117 7.58 1.35 -11.82
CA TYR A 117 8.76 0.92 -12.56
C TYR A 117 10.02 1.08 -11.68
N ALA A 118 11.12 0.51 -12.11
CA ALA A 118 12.38 0.58 -11.40
C ALA A 118 13.54 0.89 -12.38
N ASP A 119 14.69 1.29 -11.85
CA ASP A 119 15.90 1.52 -12.65
C ASP A 119 16.53 0.22 -13.17
N ALA A 120 16.21 -0.91 -12.53
CA ALA A 120 16.57 -2.26 -12.97
C ALA A 120 15.48 -3.26 -12.57
N ALA A 121 15.41 -4.40 -13.21
CA ALA A 121 14.46 -5.45 -12.88
C ALA A 121 14.61 -5.85 -11.39
N ARG A 122 13.49 -5.87 -10.66
CA ARG A 122 13.42 -6.22 -9.25
C ARG A 122 12.01 -6.65 -8.86
N THR A 123 11.87 -7.14 -7.64
CA THR A 123 10.57 -7.42 -7.05
C THR A 123 10.28 -6.49 -5.88
N MET A 124 9.02 -6.26 -5.63
CA MET A 124 8.51 -5.72 -4.38
C MET A 124 7.33 -6.57 -3.89
N ILE A 125 6.93 -6.39 -2.64
CA ILE A 125 5.72 -6.98 -2.08
C ILE A 125 4.70 -5.86 -1.89
N ALA A 126 3.45 -6.15 -2.23
CA ALA A 126 2.32 -5.28 -1.93
C ALA A 126 1.28 -6.05 -1.12
N ASP A 127 0.78 -5.45 -0.05
CA ASP A 127 -0.25 -6.05 0.80
C ASP A 127 -1.11 -4.97 1.48
N ILE A 128 -2.18 -5.42 2.15
CA ILE A 128 -2.94 -4.60 3.10
C ILE A 128 -3.09 -5.39 4.38
N SER A 129 -2.66 -4.82 5.46
CA SER A 129 -2.73 -5.41 6.79
C SER A 129 -3.66 -4.67 7.75
N GLY A 130 -3.95 -5.29 8.87
CA GLY A 130 -4.61 -4.66 10.02
C GLY A 130 -3.63 -4.47 11.18
N PRO A 131 -2.96 -3.31 11.34
CA PRO A 131 -2.01 -3.10 12.43
C PRO A 131 -2.63 -3.32 13.81
N ASP A 132 -3.89 -2.90 14.01
CA ASP A 132 -4.63 -3.10 15.27
C ASP A 132 -5.09 -4.56 15.48
N HIS A 133 -4.90 -5.41 14.48
CA HIS A 133 -5.26 -6.82 14.45
C HIS A 133 -4.05 -7.73 14.25
N ASN A 134 -2.95 -7.41 14.90
CA ASN A 134 -1.69 -8.15 14.84
C ASN A 134 -1.20 -8.37 13.40
N PHE A 135 -1.33 -7.34 12.56
CA PHE A 135 -0.92 -7.34 11.15
C PHE A 135 -1.53 -8.49 10.32
N THR A 136 -2.77 -8.87 10.67
CA THR A 136 -3.53 -9.81 9.83
C THR A 136 -3.58 -9.28 8.40
N ARG A 137 -3.24 -10.12 7.43
CA ARG A 137 -3.26 -9.78 6.00
C ARG A 137 -4.67 -9.84 5.45
N TYR A 138 -5.21 -8.70 5.05
CA TYR A 138 -6.50 -8.59 4.33
C TYR A 138 -6.29 -8.82 2.83
N LEU A 139 -5.37 -8.13 2.23
CA LEU A 139 -4.72 -8.51 0.98
C LEU A 139 -3.41 -9.22 1.34
N LYS A 140 -3.27 -10.46 0.90
CA LYS A 140 -2.05 -11.25 1.17
C LYS A 140 -0.83 -10.63 0.50
N ASP A 141 0.33 -10.86 1.11
CA ASP A 141 1.62 -10.53 0.53
C ASP A 141 1.67 -11.01 -0.93
N THR A 142 1.77 -10.06 -1.84
CA THR A 142 1.75 -10.31 -3.27
C THR A 142 3.02 -9.79 -3.91
N THR A 143 3.81 -10.69 -4.48
CA THR A 143 5.02 -10.32 -5.19
C THR A 143 4.66 -9.64 -6.51
N VAL A 144 5.24 -8.47 -6.71
CA VAL A 144 5.11 -7.67 -7.94
C VAL A 144 6.48 -7.57 -8.61
N GLU A 145 6.54 -7.94 -9.88
CA GLU A 145 7.76 -7.84 -10.68
C GLU A 145 7.83 -6.49 -11.37
N LEU A 146 8.84 -5.71 -11.04
CA LEU A 146 9.11 -4.39 -11.64
C LEU A 146 10.17 -4.51 -12.73
N GLY A 147 9.91 -3.86 -13.85
CA GLY A 147 10.85 -3.64 -14.93
C GLY A 147 11.21 -2.17 -15.06
N THR A 148 11.97 -1.82 -16.08
CA THR A 148 12.37 -0.43 -16.37
C THR A 148 11.28 0.36 -17.09
N GLU A 149 10.28 -0.31 -17.63
CA GLU A 149 9.11 0.33 -18.22
C GLU A 149 7.99 0.47 -17.17
N LYS A 150 7.36 1.64 -17.14
CA LYS A 150 6.19 1.89 -16.30
C LYS A 150 5.04 0.98 -16.72
N LYS A 151 4.49 0.24 -15.77
CA LYS A 151 3.35 -0.67 -15.95
C LYS A 151 2.31 -0.44 -14.89
N THR A 152 1.05 -0.72 -15.24
CA THR A 152 -0.07 -0.76 -14.32
C THR A 152 -0.20 -2.15 -13.70
N TYR A 153 -0.27 -2.18 -12.39
CA TYR A 153 -0.52 -3.39 -11.60
C TYR A 153 -1.89 -3.29 -10.94
N THR A 154 -2.59 -4.40 -10.90
CA THR A 154 -3.93 -4.49 -10.28
C THR A 154 -4.00 -5.73 -9.40
N LEU A 155 -4.32 -5.53 -8.13
CA LEU A 155 -4.52 -6.57 -7.13
C LEU A 155 -5.96 -6.51 -6.63
N GLU A 156 -6.60 -7.65 -6.48
CA GLU A 156 -7.98 -7.73 -6.03
C GLU A 156 -8.11 -8.66 -4.84
N PHE A 157 -8.96 -8.28 -3.89
CA PHE A 157 -9.24 -9.12 -2.72
C PHE A 157 -10.66 -8.89 -2.19
N GLN A 158 -11.13 -9.82 -1.38
CA GLN A 158 -12.35 -9.67 -0.59
C GLN A 158 -11.97 -9.56 0.88
N MET A 159 -12.54 -8.59 1.58
CA MET A 159 -12.36 -8.44 3.03
C MET A 159 -13.18 -9.52 3.77
N THR A 160 -12.52 -10.58 4.19
CA THR A 160 -13.15 -11.69 4.91
C THR A 160 -13.13 -11.52 6.43
N SER A 161 -12.25 -10.67 6.94
CA SER A 161 -12.17 -10.29 8.36
C SER A 161 -13.27 -9.30 8.73
N ASP A 162 -13.43 -9.03 10.02
CA ASP A 162 -14.32 -7.97 10.49
C ASP A 162 -13.87 -6.60 9.95
N SER A 163 -14.85 -5.69 9.80
CA SER A 163 -14.57 -4.35 9.28
C SER A 163 -13.50 -3.64 10.10
N ASP A 164 -12.59 -2.97 9.42
CA ASP A 164 -11.47 -2.24 10.01
C ASP A 164 -11.40 -0.83 9.41
N ALA A 165 -11.36 0.20 10.27
CA ALA A 165 -11.18 1.58 9.87
C ALA A 165 -9.71 1.93 9.60
N ASN A 166 -8.78 1.11 10.08
CA ASN A 166 -7.33 1.36 10.13
C ASN A 166 -6.52 0.32 9.32
N GLY A 167 -7.08 -0.19 8.24
CA GLY A 167 -6.26 -0.98 7.32
C GLY A 167 -5.03 -0.18 6.88
N ARG A 168 -3.92 -0.85 6.62
CA ARG A 168 -2.68 -0.24 6.17
C ARG A 168 -2.22 -0.87 4.86
N LEU A 169 -2.18 -0.06 3.81
CA LEU A 169 -1.51 -0.42 2.56
C LEU A 169 -0.01 -0.38 2.77
N GLU A 170 0.68 -1.41 2.30
CA GLU A 170 2.12 -1.59 2.41
C GLU A 170 2.74 -1.93 1.07
#